data_5fac6d5b5f926a10c1889bab155c975c
#
_entry.id   5fac6d5b5f926a10c1889bab155c975c
#
_cell.length_a   1.000
_cell.length_b   1.000
_cell.length_c   1.000
_cell.angle_alpha   90.00
_cell.angle_beta   90.00
_cell.angle_gamma   90.00
#
_symmetry.space_group_name_H-M   'P 1'
#
loop_
_entity.id
_entity.type
_entity.pdbx_description
1 polymer ?
#
loop_
_entity_poly.entity_id
_entity_poly.type
_entity_poly.pdbx_seq_one_letter_code
_entity_poly.pdbx_strand_id
1 'polypeptide(L)'
;MKNKYFLTLIASVITFLWLSGGVMAAKGIYIPLFTYKTGPFAGSGIPAGNGMADYLTMLNERDGGIGGVPLIVEECETGYNTKKGVECYEKVKGKNPVIINPWSTGITLQ
;
A
#
# COMPACT_ATOMS: atom_id res chain seq x y z
N MET A 1 -36.19 -30.05 -35.86
CA MET A 1 -35.40 -28.80 -36.09
C MET A 1 -35.26 -27.88 -34.87
N LYS A 2 -36.02 -28.08 -33.81
CA LYS A 2 -35.99 -27.19 -32.62
C LYS A 2 -34.80 -27.44 -31.64
N ASN A 3 -34.15 -28.62 -31.67
CA ASN A 3 -33.09 -28.96 -30.70
C ASN A 3 -31.68 -28.47 -31.06
N LYS A 4 -31.44 -28.13 -32.33
CA LYS A 4 -30.09 -27.68 -32.75
C LYS A 4 -29.75 -26.27 -32.23
N TYR A 5 -30.73 -25.37 -32.19
CA TYR A 5 -30.55 -24.00 -31.71
C TYR A 5 -30.48 -23.92 -30.19
N PHE A 6 -31.13 -24.87 -29.51
CA PHE A 6 -31.08 -24.96 -28.05
C PHE A 6 -29.70 -25.38 -27.53
N LEU A 7 -29.05 -26.34 -28.21
CA LEU A 7 -27.71 -26.80 -27.91
C LEU A 7 -26.64 -25.71 -28.19
N THR A 8 -26.81 -24.94 -29.28
CA THR A 8 -25.89 -23.83 -29.60
C THR A 8 -26.01 -22.65 -28.61
N LEU A 9 -27.20 -22.37 -28.12
CA LEU A 9 -27.41 -21.34 -27.06
C LEU A 9 -26.77 -21.73 -25.72
N ILE A 10 -26.88 -22.99 -25.31
CA ILE A 10 -26.26 -23.50 -24.08
C ILE A 10 -24.72 -23.48 -24.19
N ALA A 11 -24.16 -23.87 -25.32
CA ALA A 11 -22.72 -23.83 -25.55
C ALA A 11 -22.17 -22.40 -25.51
N SER A 12 -22.90 -21.41 -26.02
CA SER A 12 -22.51 -19.98 -26.00
C SER A 12 -22.52 -19.38 -24.59
N VAL A 13 -23.47 -19.77 -23.76
CA VAL A 13 -23.56 -19.29 -22.35
C VAL A 13 -22.46 -19.90 -21.50
N ILE A 14 -22.09 -21.17 -21.70
CA ILE A 14 -21.01 -21.84 -20.95
C ILE A 14 -19.66 -21.24 -21.30
N THR A 15 -19.42 -20.82 -22.55
CA THR A 15 -18.15 -20.21 -22.96
C THR A 15 -17.96 -18.82 -22.33
N PHE A 16 -19.05 -18.09 -22.04
CA PHE A 16 -18.97 -16.76 -21.41
C PHE A 16 -18.69 -16.81 -19.91
N LEU A 17 -19.03 -17.93 -19.22
CA LEU A 17 -18.79 -18.08 -17.78
C LEU A 17 -17.32 -18.41 -17.43
N TRP A 18 -16.51 -18.85 -18.41
CA TRP A 18 -15.10 -19.21 -18.17
C TRP A 18 -14.13 -18.05 -18.33
N LEU A 19 -14.60 -16.85 -18.76
CA LEU A 19 -13.78 -15.64 -18.87
C LEU A 19 -13.82 -14.75 -17.63
N SER A 20 -14.49 -15.14 -16.56
CA SER A 20 -14.32 -14.51 -15.26
C SER A 20 -12.99 -14.99 -14.65
N GLY A 21 -11.88 -14.66 -15.32
CA GLY A 21 -10.55 -14.74 -14.74
C GLY A 21 -10.57 -13.93 -13.45
N GLY A 22 -10.42 -14.60 -12.30
CA GLY A 22 -10.34 -13.94 -11.02
C GLY A 22 -9.25 -12.86 -11.10
N VAL A 23 -9.64 -11.61 -10.95
CA VAL A 23 -8.70 -10.53 -10.71
C VAL A 23 -8.01 -10.88 -9.40
N MET A 24 -6.85 -11.52 -9.49
CA MET A 24 -5.94 -11.65 -8.35
C MET A 24 -5.66 -10.22 -7.91
N ALA A 25 -6.20 -9.82 -6.78
CA ALA A 25 -5.86 -8.54 -6.17
C ALA A 25 -4.33 -8.50 -6.07
N ALA A 26 -3.71 -7.62 -6.86
CA ALA A 26 -2.26 -7.45 -6.82
C ALA A 26 -1.88 -7.14 -5.37
N LYS A 27 -0.99 -7.96 -4.79
CA LYS A 27 -0.42 -7.66 -3.48
C LYS A 27 0.18 -6.27 -3.58
N GLY A 28 -0.34 -5.30 -2.79
CA GLY A 28 0.14 -3.93 -2.83
C GLY A 28 1.59 -3.83 -2.39
N ILE A 29 2.28 -2.79 -2.82
CA ILE A 29 3.62 -2.43 -2.35
C ILE A 29 3.48 -1.83 -0.96
N TYR A 30 3.99 -2.50 0.07
CA TYR A 30 3.89 -2.02 1.45
C TYR A 30 4.99 -1.02 1.76
N ILE A 31 4.57 0.20 2.15
CA ILE A 31 5.46 1.32 2.51
C ILE A 31 5.06 1.82 3.91
N PRO A 32 5.78 1.44 4.97
CA PRO A 32 5.61 2.06 6.28
C PRO A 32 6.17 3.48 6.27
N LEU A 33 5.35 4.44 6.70
CA LEU A 33 5.69 5.84 6.77
C LEU A 33 5.96 6.23 8.23
N PHE A 34 7.24 6.38 8.59
CA PHE A 34 7.60 6.87 9.91
C PHE A 34 7.48 8.39 9.93
N THR A 35 6.79 8.92 10.94
CA THR A 35 6.57 10.34 11.08
C THR A 35 6.96 10.82 12.48
N TYR A 36 7.09 12.13 12.65
CA TYR A 36 7.27 12.79 13.94
C TYR A 36 6.44 14.07 14.00
N LYS A 37 5.11 13.86 13.96
CA LYS A 37 4.11 14.94 14.02
C LYS A 37 3.85 15.44 15.45
N THR A 38 4.48 14.79 16.44
CA THR A 38 4.49 15.19 17.85
C THR A 38 5.92 15.41 18.34
N GLY A 39 6.06 15.95 19.56
CA GLY A 39 7.37 16.18 20.17
C GLY A 39 8.06 17.46 19.69
N PRO A 40 9.36 17.61 20.03
CA PRO A 40 10.08 18.89 19.86
C PRO A 40 10.29 19.29 18.39
N PHE A 41 10.22 18.36 17.47
CA PHE A 41 10.42 18.60 16.03
C PHE A 41 9.12 18.59 15.22
N ALA A 42 7.95 18.60 15.87
CA ALA A 42 6.64 18.57 15.21
C ALA A 42 6.45 19.68 14.17
N GLY A 43 7.04 20.86 14.40
CA GLY A 43 6.96 21.99 13.46
C GLY A 43 7.45 21.67 12.06
N SER A 44 8.47 20.83 11.92
CA SER A 44 8.95 20.31 10.63
C SER A 44 8.35 18.95 10.29
N GLY A 45 8.05 18.15 11.29
CA GLY A 45 7.53 16.80 11.12
C GLY A 45 6.11 16.73 10.55
N ILE A 46 5.24 17.66 10.94
CA ILE A 46 3.87 17.72 10.45
C ILE A 46 3.83 17.97 8.93
N PRO A 47 4.39 19.06 8.38
CA PRO A 47 4.34 19.30 6.94
C PRO A 47 5.09 18.23 6.14
N ALA A 48 6.22 17.73 6.63
CA ALA A 48 6.96 16.67 5.95
C ALA A 48 6.18 15.36 5.92
N GLY A 49 5.62 14.91 7.05
CA GLY A 49 4.83 13.69 7.13
C GLY A 49 3.56 13.76 6.29
N ASN A 50 2.86 14.89 6.32
CA ASN A 50 1.68 15.10 5.50
C ASN A 50 2.04 15.10 4.01
N GLY A 51 3.06 15.83 3.58
CA GLY A 51 3.48 15.86 2.18
C GLY A 51 3.88 14.48 1.64
N MET A 52 4.53 13.64 2.45
CA MET A 52 4.81 12.25 2.06
C MET A 52 3.54 11.41 1.92
N ALA A 53 2.62 11.50 2.89
CA ALA A 53 1.35 10.77 2.84
C ALA A 53 0.50 11.21 1.65
N ASP A 54 0.41 12.50 1.39
CA ASP A 54 -0.33 13.08 0.27
C ASP A 54 0.26 12.63 -1.08
N TYR A 55 1.60 12.62 -1.20
CA TYR A 55 2.27 12.15 -2.40
C TYR A 55 1.98 10.67 -2.70
N LEU A 56 2.07 9.80 -1.70
CA LEU A 56 1.78 8.37 -1.86
C LEU A 56 0.30 8.12 -2.17
N THR A 57 -0.60 8.90 -1.56
CA THR A 57 -2.02 8.88 -1.88
C THR A 57 -2.27 9.31 -3.33
N MET A 58 -1.64 10.40 -3.75
CA MET A 58 -1.73 10.87 -5.14
C MET A 58 -1.26 9.81 -6.15
N LEU A 59 -0.18 9.10 -5.87
CA LEU A 59 0.28 8.01 -6.74
C LEU A 59 -0.76 6.89 -6.86
N ASN A 60 -1.45 6.55 -5.77
CA ASN A 60 -2.53 5.56 -5.82
C ASN A 60 -3.72 6.06 -6.64
N GLU A 61 -4.15 7.28 -6.39
CA GLU A 61 -5.36 7.83 -7.03
C GLU A 61 -5.15 8.17 -8.50
N ARG A 62 -4.00 8.76 -8.84
CA ARG A 62 -3.70 9.20 -10.20
C ARG A 62 -3.19 8.06 -11.10
N ASP A 63 -2.27 7.24 -10.56
CA ASP A 63 -1.49 6.28 -11.34
C ASP A 63 -1.84 4.80 -11.02
N GLY A 64 -2.74 4.56 -10.07
CA GLY A 64 -3.05 3.21 -9.58
C GLY A 64 -1.88 2.56 -8.82
N GLY A 65 -1.00 3.40 -8.24
CA GLY A 65 0.20 2.97 -7.54
C GLY A 65 1.47 3.06 -8.40
N ILE A 66 2.45 2.23 -8.14
CA ILE A 66 3.71 2.16 -8.89
C ILE A 66 3.64 1.01 -9.89
N GLY A 67 3.74 1.34 -11.19
CA GLY A 67 3.62 0.32 -12.25
C GLY A 67 2.26 -0.40 -12.25
N GLY A 68 1.19 0.27 -11.82
CA GLY A 68 -0.15 -0.31 -11.71
C GLY A 68 -0.35 -1.18 -10.46
N VAL A 69 0.62 -1.22 -9.54
CA VAL A 69 0.51 -1.94 -8.26
C VAL A 69 0.21 -0.93 -7.15
N PRO A 70 -0.92 -1.05 -6.44
CA PRO A 70 -1.32 -0.09 -5.41
C PRO A 70 -0.34 -0.08 -4.23
N LEU A 71 -0.17 1.10 -3.62
CA LEU A 71 0.63 1.29 -2.41
C LEU A 71 -0.23 1.05 -1.18
N ILE A 72 0.28 0.27 -0.24
CA ILE A 72 -0.29 0.09 1.10
C ILE A 72 0.57 0.91 2.05
N VAL A 73 0.03 2.05 2.50
CA VAL A 73 0.76 2.98 3.38
C VAL A 73 0.27 2.81 4.80
N GLU A 74 1.20 2.58 5.73
CA GLU A 74 0.92 2.52 7.17
C GLU A 74 1.78 3.55 7.89
N GLU A 75 1.15 4.55 8.48
CA GLU A 75 1.85 5.57 9.25
C GLU A 75 2.19 5.05 10.65
N CYS A 76 3.43 5.30 11.10
CA CYS A 76 3.87 5.05 12.46
C CYS A 76 4.52 6.31 13.05
N GLU A 77 3.91 6.86 14.09
CA GLU A 77 4.33 8.09 14.73
C GLU A 77 5.43 7.84 15.75
N THR A 78 6.61 8.42 15.52
CA THR A 78 7.79 8.22 16.37
C THR A 78 8.04 9.36 17.36
N GLY A 79 7.49 10.55 17.14
CA GLY A 79 7.79 11.75 17.92
C GLY A 79 9.27 12.13 17.91
N TYR A 80 10.04 11.69 16.92
CA TYR A 80 11.50 11.78 16.84
C TYR A 80 12.22 11.07 18.01
N ASN A 81 11.58 10.09 18.61
CA ASN A 81 12.08 9.33 19.76
C ASN A 81 12.62 7.96 19.30
N THR A 82 13.84 7.66 19.67
CA THR A 82 14.53 6.43 19.25
C THR A 82 13.79 5.16 19.68
N LYS A 83 13.32 5.08 20.92
CA LYS A 83 12.58 3.92 21.42
C LYS A 83 11.31 3.67 20.61
N LYS A 84 10.50 4.71 20.37
CA LYS A 84 9.31 4.61 19.52
C LYS A 84 9.64 4.25 18.07
N GLY A 85 10.77 4.75 17.56
CA GLY A 85 11.26 4.38 16.23
C GLY A 85 11.56 2.88 16.12
N VAL A 86 12.22 2.30 17.13
CA VAL A 86 12.47 0.85 17.21
C VAL A 86 11.16 0.08 17.34
N GLU A 87 10.20 0.54 18.16
CA GLU A 87 8.87 -0.07 18.27
C GLU A 87 8.12 -0.05 16.92
N CYS A 88 8.19 1.06 16.17
CA CYS A 88 7.65 1.15 14.81
C CYS A 88 8.33 0.14 13.87
N TYR A 89 9.65 0.04 13.90
CA TYR A 89 10.41 -0.91 13.08
C TYR A 89 9.99 -2.35 13.38
N GLU A 90 9.95 -2.75 14.65
CA GLU A 90 9.53 -4.08 15.06
C GLU A 90 8.11 -4.45 14.58
N LYS A 91 7.20 -3.47 14.62
CA LYS A 91 5.82 -3.63 14.15
C LYS A 91 5.71 -3.89 12.65
N VAL A 92 6.60 -3.29 11.84
CA VAL A 92 6.46 -3.31 10.38
C VAL A 92 7.42 -4.26 9.67
N LYS A 93 8.58 -4.62 10.25
CA LYS A 93 9.61 -5.42 9.59
C LYS A 93 9.12 -6.77 9.05
N GLY A 94 8.17 -7.41 9.74
CA GLY A 94 7.60 -8.71 9.34
C GLY A 94 6.58 -8.62 8.21
N LYS A 95 6.20 -7.41 7.77
CA LYS A 95 5.21 -7.19 6.70
C LYS A 95 5.84 -7.05 5.30
N ASN A 96 7.13 -7.36 5.17
CA ASN A 96 7.91 -7.24 3.93
C ASN A 96 7.86 -5.84 3.29
N PRO A 97 8.24 -4.77 4.03
CA PRO A 97 8.31 -3.43 3.47
C PRO A 97 9.37 -3.36 2.37
N VAL A 98 9.09 -2.64 1.30
CA VAL A 98 10.08 -2.41 0.22
C VAL A 98 11.14 -1.40 0.63
N ILE A 99 10.79 -0.50 1.56
CA ILE A 99 11.68 0.51 2.13
C ILE A 99 11.18 0.88 3.52
N ILE A 100 12.11 1.18 4.42
CA ILE A 100 11.83 1.82 5.72
C ILE A 100 12.70 3.06 5.79
N ASN A 101 12.08 4.23 5.93
CA ASN A 101 12.77 5.49 6.11
C ASN A 101 12.37 6.12 7.45
N PRO A 102 13.22 6.02 8.49
CA PRO A 102 12.89 6.50 9.84
C PRO A 102 12.90 8.03 9.99
N TRP A 103 13.43 8.76 9.03
CA TRP A 103 13.56 10.23 9.06
C TRP A 103 14.26 10.80 10.30
N SER A 104 15.12 10.01 10.91
CA SER A 104 15.85 10.36 12.11
C SER A 104 17.18 9.62 12.16
N THR A 105 18.29 10.33 12.25
CA THR A 105 19.62 9.72 12.40
C THR A 105 19.68 8.80 13.63
N GLY A 106 19.11 9.22 14.75
CA GLY A 106 19.11 8.43 15.97
C GLY A 106 18.31 7.13 15.85
N ILE A 107 17.22 7.10 15.06
CA ILE A 107 16.44 5.88 14.81
C ILE A 107 17.14 5.00 13.78
N THR A 108 17.72 5.60 12.75
CA THR A 108 18.41 4.86 11.67
C THR A 108 19.62 4.07 12.14
N LEU A 109 20.25 4.52 13.23
CA LEU A 109 21.47 3.90 13.76
C LEU A 109 21.22 2.83 14.84
N GLN A 110 19.96 2.44 15.09
CA GLN A 110 19.56 1.37 16.02
C GLN A 110 19.35 0.04 15.28
#